data_7c8d0a5d24daf89df516a2033ef0920e
#
_entry.id   7c8d0a5d24daf89df516a2033ef0920e
#
_cell.length_a   1.000
_cell.length_b   1.000
_cell.length_c   1.000
_cell.angle_alpha   90.00
_cell.angle_beta   90.00
_cell.angle_gamma   90.00
#
_symmetry.space_group_name_H-M   'P 1'
#
loop_
_entity.id
_entity.type
_entity.pdbx_description
1 polymer ?
#
loop_
_entity_poly.entity_id
_entity_poly.type
_entity_poly.pdbx_seq_one_letter_code
_entity_poly.pdbx_strand_id
1 'polypeptide(L)'
;MGRGYQGEKGDVTALPMKKWFTTNYHYLVPEIDSATDIKLNSTKPFDEFNEAKALGITTKPVLIGPYTFLKLARNPQAEELDYDKGLVNAVAAVYAEVVAKFAELGVQWIQIDEPYLVLDKEPGDVELFKSLYAKILPAREGKVKVLLNTYFGHIADVYETVNLLGFDGIGLDLNEGKDENLAAVEKYGVAEK
;
A
#
# COMPACT_ATOMS: atom_id res chain seq x y z
N MET A 1 -12.51 9.63 -9.88
CA MET A 1 -12.79 10.55 -11.02
C MET A 1 -11.55 10.92 -11.83
N GLY A 2 -10.68 9.96 -12.08
CA GLY A 2 -9.44 10.19 -12.80
C GLY A 2 -9.59 10.81 -14.20
N ARG A 3 -10.75 10.69 -14.83
CA ARG A 3 -11.05 11.27 -16.16
C ARG A 3 -11.53 12.72 -16.12
N GLY A 4 -11.67 13.30 -14.93
CA GLY A 4 -12.35 14.58 -14.77
C GLY A 4 -13.88 14.46 -14.88
N TYR A 5 -14.55 15.55 -14.64
CA TYR A 5 -16.01 15.66 -14.70
C TYR A 5 -16.41 17.11 -14.93
N GLN A 6 -17.40 17.33 -15.79
CA GLN A 6 -18.04 18.63 -15.98
C GLN A 6 -19.55 18.44 -15.75
N GLY A 7 -20.16 19.24 -14.88
CA GLY A 7 -21.58 19.12 -14.62
C GLY A 7 -22.11 20.01 -13.50
N GLU A 8 -23.38 19.83 -13.15
CA GLU A 8 -24.12 20.68 -12.21
C GLU A 8 -23.52 20.78 -10.79
N LYS A 9 -22.69 19.79 -10.41
CA LYS A 9 -22.00 19.77 -9.09
C LYS A 9 -20.61 20.40 -9.11
N GLY A 10 -20.26 21.08 -10.20
CA GLY A 10 -18.95 21.67 -10.45
C GLY A 10 -18.07 20.83 -11.36
N ASP A 11 -16.98 21.43 -11.78
CA ASP A 11 -16.00 20.80 -12.65
C ASP A 11 -14.88 20.18 -11.82
N VAL A 12 -14.47 18.98 -12.17
CA VAL A 12 -13.30 18.29 -11.60
C VAL A 12 -12.28 18.07 -12.73
N THR A 13 -11.09 18.61 -12.56
CA THR A 13 -10.00 18.41 -13.52
C THR A 13 -9.56 16.94 -13.53
N ALA A 14 -9.23 16.43 -14.71
CA ALA A 14 -8.67 15.10 -14.85
C ALA A 14 -7.34 14.98 -14.09
N LEU A 15 -7.15 13.88 -13.36
CA LEU A 15 -5.88 13.62 -12.69
C LEU A 15 -4.76 13.37 -13.72
N PRO A 16 -3.54 13.82 -13.45
CA PRO A 16 -2.40 13.53 -14.32
C PRO A 16 -2.06 12.04 -14.29
N MET A 17 -1.39 11.58 -15.33
CA MET A 17 -1.01 10.19 -15.51
C MET A 17 0.50 10.07 -15.57
N LYS A 18 1.07 9.12 -14.81
CA LYS A 18 2.50 8.79 -14.83
C LYS A 18 2.69 7.30 -15.08
N LYS A 19 3.88 6.93 -15.54
CA LYS A 19 4.25 5.52 -15.67
C LYS A 19 4.29 4.83 -14.32
N TRP A 20 3.81 3.59 -14.30
CA TRP A 20 3.97 2.68 -13.16
C TRP A 20 5.40 2.14 -13.18
N PHE A 21 6.29 2.79 -12.41
CA PHE A 21 7.73 2.46 -12.33
C PHE A 21 8.39 2.33 -13.72
N THR A 22 9.10 1.25 -13.97
CA THR A 22 9.81 0.97 -15.23
C THR A 22 8.93 0.34 -16.31
N THR A 23 7.65 0.12 -16.04
CA THR A 23 6.71 -0.52 -16.98
C THR A 23 6.15 0.44 -18.02
N ASN A 24 5.41 -0.10 -19.00
CA ASN A 24 4.58 0.66 -19.94
C ASN A 24 3.16 0.93 -19.39
N TYR A 25 2.83 0.42 -18.20
CA TYR A 25 1.57 0.74 -17.52
C TYR A 25 1.63 2.15 -16.92
N HIS A 26 0.46 2.74 -16.72
CA HIS A 26 0.32 4.07 -16.15
C HIS A 26 -0.67 4.03 -14.99
N TYR A 27 -0.48 4.91 -14.02
CA TYR A 27 -1.41 5.15 -12.94
C TYR A 27 -1.88 6.61 -12.98
N LEU A 28 -3.06 6.85 -12.42
CA LEU A 28 -3.57 8.19 -12.16
C LEU A 28 -2.96 8.69 -10.85
N VAL A 29 -2.24 9.82 -10.93
CA VAL A 29 -1.56 10.38 -9.76
C VAL A 29 -2.60 10.88 -8.76
N PRO A 30 -2.66 10.35 -7.53
CA PRO A 30 -3.54 10.90 -6.51
C PRO A 30 -3.12 12.34 -6.16
N GLU A 31 -4.08 13.24 -6.10
CA GLU A 31 -3.87 14.61 -5.66
C GLU A 31 -4.49 14.78 -4.28
N ILE A 32 -3.66 15.20 -3.32
CA ILE A 32 -4.03 15.36 -1.91
C ILE A 32 -3.59 16.75 -1.47
N ASP A 33 -4.51 17.50 -0.93
CA ASP A 33 -4.30 18.80 -0.31
C ASP A 33 -4.95 18.87 1.08
N SER A 34 -4.86 20.02 1.74
CA SER A 34 -5.44 20.22 3.07
C SER A 34 -6.97 20.13 3.14
N ALA A 35 -7.66 20.20 1.99
CA ALA A 35 -9.12 20.07 1.90
C ALA A 35 -9.57 18.64 1.57
N THR A 36 -8.63 17.74 1.29
CA THR A 36 -8.93 16.37 0.88
C THR A 36 -9.42 15.54 2.07
N ASP A 37 -10.66 15.07 2.00
CA ASP A 37 -11.26 14.17 3.00
C ASP A 37 -10.86 12.71 2.70
N ILE A 38 -9.93 12.16 3.49
CA ILE A 38 -9.41 10.80 3.34
C ILE A 38 -10.35 9.83 4.05
N LYS A 39 -11.08 9.04 3.26
CA LYS A 39 -12.02 8.02 3.77
C LYS A 39 -12.18 6.86 2.80
N LEU A 40 -12.62 5.72 3.32
CA LEU A 40 -13.01 4.58 2.49
C LEU A 40 -14.27 4.92 1.69
N ASN A 41 -14.14 5.01 0.36
CA ASN A 41 -15.21 5.44 -0.52
C ASN A 41 -15.70 4.33 -1.48
N SER A 42 -15.01 3.21 -1.57
CA SER A 42 -15.35 2.15 -2.51
C SER A 42 -15.46 0.80 -1.82
N THR A 43 -16.52 0.07 -2.13
CA THR A 43 -16.72 -1.33 -1.69
C THR A 43 -16.12 -2.34 -2.67
N LYS A 44 -15.60 -1.87 -3.81
CA LYS A 44 -15.13 -2.72 -4.92
C LYS A 44 -14.24 -3.90 -4.50
N PRO A 45 -13.20 -3.74 -3.65
CA PRO A 45 -12.36 -4.86 -3.26
C PRO A 45 -13.11 -5.96 -2.49
N PHE A 46 -14.12 -5.56 -1.71
CA PHE A 46 -14.96 -6.48 -0.95
C PHE A 46 -15.99 -7.18 -1.83
N ASP A 47 -16.57 -6.44 -2.77
CA ASP A 47 -17.56 -6.96 -3.72
C ASP A 47 -16.91 -8.01 -4.63
N GLU A 48 -15.72 -7.76 -5.16
CA GLU A 48 -14.94 -8.70 -5.99
C GLU A 48 -14.57 -9.97 -5.20
N PHE A 49 -14.17 -9.84 -3.93
CA PHE A 49 -13.93 -10.99 -3.07
C PHE A 49 -15.20 -11.82 -2.85
N ASN A 50 -16.33 -11.16 -2.55
CA ASN A 50 -17.61 -11.82 -2.32
C ASN A 50 -18.14 -12.51 -3.58
N GLU A 51 -17.98 -11.90 -4.75
CA GLU A 51 -18.34 -12.50 -6.04
C GLU A 51 -17.59 -13.81 -6.29
N ALA A 52 -16.26 -13.81 -6.12
CA ALA A 52 -15.45 -15.02 -6.25
C ALA A 52 -15.86 -16.07 -5.20
N LYS A 53 -16.07 -15.68 -3.95
CA LYS A 53 -16.50 -16.56 -2.86
C LYS A 53 -17.85 -17.22 -3.13
N ALA A 54 -18.79 -16.49 -3.72
CA ALA A 54 -20.10 -17.02 -4.11
C ALA A 54 -20.01 -18.10 -5.19
N LEU A 55 -18.95 -18.07 -6.00
CA LEU A 55 -18.62 -19.11 -6.99
C LEU A 55 -17.77 -20.27 -6.42
N GLY A 56 -17.53 -20.29 -5.11
CA GLY A 56 -16.69 -21.30 -4.46
C GLY A 56 -15.19 -21.09 -4.66
N ILE A 57 -14.75 -19.93 -5.14
CA ILE A 57 -13.35 -19.60 -5.42
C ILE A 57 -12.77 -18.82 -4.24
N THR A 58 -11.72 -19.35 -3.63
CA THR A 58 -10.96 -18.65 -2.59
C THR A 58 -9.92 -17.76 -3.25
N THR A 59 -10.03 -16.47 -3.04
CA THR A 59 -9.09 -15.47 -3.56
C THR A 59 -8.28 -14.81 -2.46
N LYS A 60 -7.16 -14.21 -2.83
CA LYS A 60 -6.32 -13.35 -2.00
C LYS A 60 -6.44 -11.93 -2.55
N PRO A 61 -7.15 -11.00 -1.88
CA PRO A 61 -7.20 -9.61 -2.28
C PRO A 61 -5.79 -8.99 -2.34
N VAL A 62 -5.55 -8.16 -3.36
CA VAL A 62 -4.29 -7.45 -3.56
C VAL A 62 -4.58 -5.95 -3.56
N LEU A 63 -3.84 -5.21 -2.75
CA LEU A 63 -3.95 -3.77 -2.58
C LEU A 63 -2.59 -3.11 -2.78
N ILE A 64 -2.58 -1.91 -3.35
CA ILE A 64 -1.39 -1.04 -3.27
C ILE A 64 -1.23 -0.60 -1.82
N GLY A 65 -0.01 -0.62 -1.31
CA GLY A 65 0.28 -0.27 0.06
C GLY A 65 0.22 1.24 0.33
N PRO A 66 -0.03 1.63 1.58
CA PRO A 66 -0.21 3.02 1.97
C PRO A 66 1.05 3.87 1.79
N TYR A 67 2.23 3.29 1.97
CA TYR A 67 3.49 4.01 1.76
C TYR A 67 3.68 4.31 0.26
N THR A 68 3.54 3.32 -0.61
CA THR A 68 3.58 3.51 -2.07
C THR A 68 2.51 4.50 -2.52
N PHE A 69 1.28 4.40 -1.99
CA PHE A 69 0.20 5.33 -2.31
C PHE A 69 0.60 6.78 -2.00
N LEU A 70 1.12 7.05 -0.81
CA LEU A 70 1.55 8.38 -0.39
C LEU A 70 2.74 8.90 -1.20
N LYS A 71 3.74 8.05 -1.45
CA LYS A 71 4.93 8.45 -2.24
C LYS A 71 4.62 8.69 -3.72
N LEU A 72 3.55 8.13 -4.26
CA LEU A 72 3.07 8.36 -5.62
C LEU A 72 2.04 9.50 -5.71
N ALA A 73 1.50 9.95 -4.59
CA ALA A 73 0.59 11.10 -4.54
C ALA A 73 1.36 12.42 -4.65
N ARG A 74 0.63 13.51 -4.96
CA ARG A 74 1.19 14.86 -4.98
C ARG A 74 0.22 15.86 -4.35
N ASN A 75 0.75 16.96 -3.87
CA ASN A 75 -0.05 18.13 -3.58
C ASN A 75 -0.12 19.02 -4.85
N PRO A 76 -1.32 19.29 -5.42
CA PRO A 76 -1.43 20.12 -6.63
C PRO A 76 -1.08 21.60 -6.39
N GLN A 77 -1.00 22.04 -5.13
CA GLN A 77 -0.74 23.42 -4.71
C GLN A 77 0.66 23.63 -4.12
N ALA A 78 1.46 22.55 -3.97
CA ALA A 78 2.79 22.61 -3.40
C ALA A 78 3.77 21.76 -4.22
N GLU A 79 5.06 22.00 -4.03
CA GLU A 79 6.12 21.26 -4.71
C GLU A 79 6.17 19.81 -4.25
N GLU A 80 5.92 19.58 -2.95
CA GLU A 80 5.93 18.26 -2.31
C GLU A 80 4.66 18.02 -1.50
N LEU A 81 4.33 16.75 -1.27
CA LEU A 81 3.28 16.35 -0.35
C LEU A 81 3.82 16.38 1.07
N ASP A 82 3.17 17.13 1.94
CA ASP A 82 3.49 17.13 3.38
C ASP A 82 2.94 15.87 4.04
N TYR A 83 3.84 15.04 4.57
CA TYR A 83 3.49 13.83 5.33
C TYR A 83 3.22 14.17 6.81
N ASP A 84 2.38 15.15 7.06
CA ASP A 84 1.99 15.47 8.42
C ASP A 84 1.27 14.31 9.14
N LYS A 85 1.22 14.40 10.46
CA LYS A 85 0.58 13.36 11.28
C LYS A 85 -0.91 13.21 10.99
N GLY A 86 -1.58 14.25 10.54
CA GLY A 86 -3.00 14.22 10.19
C GLY A 86 -3.24 13.34 8.98
N LEU A 87 -2.53 13.61 7.88
CA LEU A 87 -2.61 12.82 6.64
C LEU A 87 -2.21 11.36 6.87
N VAL A 88 -1.05 11.12 7.49
CA VAL A 88 -0.55 9.77 7.76
C VAL A 88 -1.53 8.97 8.60
N ASN A 89 -2.12 9.59 9.63
CA ASN A 89 -3.12 8.96 10.48
C ASN A 89 -4.41 8.64 9.73
N ALA A 90 -4.89 9.54 8.87
CA ALA A 90 -6.10 9.35 8.09
C ALA A 90 -5.93 8.19 7.08
N VAL A 91 -4.82 8.16 6.36
CA VAL A 91 -4.51 7.07 5.43
C VAL A 91 -4.39 5.73 6.18
N ALA A 92 -3.64 5.69 7.29
CA ALA A 92 -3.51 4.47 8.08
C ALA A 92 -4.86 3.97 8.63
N ALA A 93 -5.76 4.87 9.03
CA ALA A 93 -7.10 4.52 9.50
C ALA A 93 -7.95 3.86 8.40
N VAL A 94 -7.91 4.39 7.17
CA VAL A 94 -8.61 3.78 6.02
C VAL A 94 -8.09 2.39 5.73
N TYR A 95 -6.76 2.18 5.71
CA TYR A 95 -6.19 0.85 5.49
C TYR A 95 -6.52 -0.11 6.64
N ALA A 96 -6.52 0.36 7.89
CA ALA A 96 -6.94 -0.44 9.04
C ALA A 96 -8.42 -0.86 8.91
N GLU A 97 -9.30 0.05 8.49
CA GLU A 97 -10.71 -0.27 8.20
C GLU A 97 -10.84 -1.33 7.10
N VAL A 98 -10.05 -1.23 6.02
CA VAL A 98 -10.05 -2.23 4.93
C VAL A 98 -9.59 -3.60 5.44
N VAL A 99 -8.52 -3.65 6.23
CA VAL A 99 -8.02 -4.91 6.81
C VAL A 99 -9.05 -5.53 7.75
N ALA A 100 -9.69 -4.75 8.62
CA ALA A 100 -10.74 -5.22 9.51
C ALA A 100 -11.94 -5.78 8.74
N LYS A 101 -12.39 -5.10 7.68
CA LYS A 101 -13.49 -5.58 6.82
C LYS A 101 -13.15 -6.90 6.14
N PHE A 102 -11.94 -7.08 5.65
CA PHE A 102 -11.51 -8.36 5.09
C PHE A 102 -11.44 -9.47 6.15
N ALA A 103 -11.01 -9.15 7.38
CA ALA A 103 -11.05 -10.08 8.50
C ALA A 103 -12.49 -10.54 8.83
N GLU A 104 -13.46 -9.62 8.83
CA GLU A 104 -14.89 -9.91 9.01
C GLU A 104 -15.46 -10.81 7.89
N LEU A 105 -15.03 -10.60 6.64
CA LEU A 105 -15.44 -11.41 5.49
C LEU A 105 -14.83 -12.82 5.46
N GLY A 106 -13.87 -13.10 6.37
CA GLY A 106 -13.19 -14.39 6.47
C GLY A 106 -12.11 -14.59 5.41
N VAL A 107 -11.51 -13.50 4.93
CA VAL A 107 -10.33 -13.56 4.06
C VAL A 107 -9.16 -14.18 4.82
N GLN A 108 -8.50 -15.17 4.21
CA GLN A 108 -7.35 -15.83 4.84
C GLN A 108 -6.05 -15.02 4.69
N TRP A 109 -5.83 -14.45 3.51
CA TRP A 109 -4.65 -13.67 3.17
C TRP A 109 -5.00 -12.41 2.41
N ILE A 110 -4.39 -11.30 2.77
CA ILE A 110 -4.34 -10.04 2.00
C ILE A 110 -2.89 -9.86 1.53
N GLN A 111 -2.71 -9.45 0.29
CA GLN A 111 -1.42 -8.98 -0.21
C GLN A 111 -1.44 -7.45 -0.28
N ILE A 112 -0.40 -6.83 0.27
CA ILE A 112 -0.18 -5.39 0.19
C ILE A 112 1.12 -5.17 -0.59
N ASP A 113 1.00 -4.53 -1.74
CA ASP A 113 2.12 -4.26 -2.65
C ASP A 113 2.76 -2.92 -2.32
N GLU A 114 4.03 -2.94 -1.95
CA GLU A 114 4.84 -1.76 -1.62
C GLU A 114 6.07 -1.63 -2.55
N PRO A 115 5.86 -1.49 -3.87
CA PRO A 115 6.98 -1.39 -4.80
C PRO A 115 7.83 -0.14 -4.61
N TYR A 116 7.34 0.92 -3.97
CA TYR A 116 8.15 2.11 -3.68
C TYR A 116 9.28 1.83 -2.68
N LEU A 117 9.21 0.73 -1.91
CA LEU A 117 10.27 0.32 -1.00
C LEU A 117 11.58 -0.10 -1.69
N VAL A 118 11.57 -0.37 -2.99
CA VAL A 118 12.79 -0.72 -3.74
C VAL A 118 13.57 0.51 -4.23
N LEU A 119 12.97 1.71 -4.13
CA LEU A 119 13.62 2.96 -4.50
C LEU A 119 14.48 3.51 -3.36
N ASP A 120 15.37 4.45 -3.66
CA ASP A 120 16.14 5.17 -2.65
C ASP A 120 15.22 5.86 -1.64
N LYS A 121 15.55 5.77 -0.35
CA LYS A 121 14.77 6.34 0.73
C LYS A 121 15.29 7.71 1.10
N GLU A 122 14.36 8.62 1.29
CA GLU A 122 14.63 9.94 1.86
C GLU A 122 14.63 9.89 3.39
N PRO A 123 15.25 10.88 4.07
CA PRO A 123 15.14 10.98 5.52
C PRO A 123 13.67 10.99 5.98
N GLY A 124 13.34 10.08 6.90
CA GLY A 124 11.97 9.94 7.43
C GLY A 124 11.12 8.87 6.76
N ASP A 125 11.50 8.35 5.60
CA ASP A 125 10.73 7.34 4.86
C ASP A 125 10.51 6.06 5.67
N VAL A 126 11.54 5.59 6.35
CA VAL A 126 11.45 4.39 7.19
C VAL A 126 10.47 4.61 8.36
N GLU A 127 10.50 5.77 8.98
CA GLU A 127 9.57 6.12 10.07
C GLU A 127 8.15 6.32 9.55
N LEU A 128 7.97 6.90 8.37
CA LEU A 128 6.66 6.99 7.70
C LEU A 128 6.09 5.59 7.49
N PHE A 129 6.86 4.68 6.90
CA PHE A 129 6.46 3.30 6.69
C PHE A 129 6.07 2.60 8.00
N LYS A 130 6.93 2.69 9.03
CA LYS A 130 6.66 2.11 10.35
C LYS A 130 5.38 2.66 10.99
N SER A 131 5.17 3.98 10.92
CA SER A 131 4.01 4.62 11.52
C SER A 131 2.68 4.21 10.88
N LEU A 132 2.67 3.99 9.57
CA LEU A 132 1.52 3.46 8.84
C LEU A 132 1.18 2.05 9.31
N TYR A 133 2.15 1.14 9.26
CA TYR A 133 1.90 -0.27 9.54
C TYR A 133 1.72 -0.58 11.03
N ALA A 134 2.24 0.23 11.93
CA ALA A 134 1.94 0.13 13.37
C ALA A 134 0.44 0.26 13.69
N LYS A 135 -0.34 0.94 12.83
CA LYS A 135 -1.79 1.07 12.97
C LYS A 135 -2.57 0.03 12.16
N ILE A 136 -2.06 -0.34 11.00
CA ILE A 136 -2.75 -1.22 10.06
C ILE A 136 -2.70 -2.67 10.51
N LEU A 137 -1.52 -3.17 10.92
CA LEU A 137 -1.36 -4.57 11.26
C LEU A 137 -2.18 -5.04 12.45
N PRO A 138 -2.38 -4.26 13.53
CA PRO A 138 -3.27 -4.67 14.62
C PRO A 138 -4.73 -4.88 14.20
N ALA A 139 -5.21 -4.17 13.17
CA ALA A 139 -6.60 -4.26 12.70
C ALA A 139 -6.98 -5.65 12.13
N ARG A 140 -5.99 -6.51 11.83
CA ARG A 140 -6.25 -7.90 11.42
C ARG A 140 -6.80 -8.80 12.53
N GLU A 141 -6.64 -8.41 13.81
CA GLU A 141 -7.10 -9.15 15.00
C GLU A 141 -6.73 -10.66 15.02
N GLY A 142 -5.63 -11.03 14.35
CA GLY A 142 -5.22 -12.44 14.18
C GLY A 142 -6.12 -13.27 13.24
N LYS A 143 -7.11 -12.67 12.60
CA LYS A 143 -8.09 -13.38 11.74
C LYS A 143 -7.68 -13.46 10.28
N VAL A 144 -6.88 -12.52 9.80
CA VAL A 144 -6.39 -12.44 8.43
C VAL A 144 -4.87 -12.28 8.43
N LYS A 145 -4.20 -12.96 7.51
CA LYS A 145 -2.76 -12.86 7.32
C LYS A 145 -2.43 -11.78 6.28
N VAL A 146 -1.33 -11.05 6.51
CA VAL A 146 -0.89 -9.97 5.63
C VAL A 146 0.46 -10.33 5.02
N LEU A 147 0.48 -10.46 3.69
CA LEU A 147 1.69 -10.57 2.89
C LEU A 147 2.08 -9.17 2.42
N LEU A 148 3.24 -8.66 2.85
CA LEU A 148 3.89 -7.54 2.19
C LEU A 148 4.58 -8.05 0.94
N ASN A 149 4.37 -7.42 -0.22
CA ASN A 149 5.00 -7.83 -1.46
C ASN A 149 5.73 -6.66 -2.11
N THR A 150 6.95 -6.90 -2.57
CA THR A 150 7.80 -5.92 -3.26
C THR A 150 8.25 -6.47 -4.61
N TYR A 151 8.46 -5.59 -5.57
CA TYR A 151 8.91 -5.91 -6.92
C TYR A 151 9.62 -4.72 -7.55
N PHE A 152 10.36 -4.93 -8.65
CA PHE A 152 11.21 -3.99 -9.38
C PHE A 152 12.55 -3.68 -8.71
N GLY A 153 13.01 -4.52 -7.77
CA GLY A 153 14.30 -4.37 -7.14
C GLY A 153 14.39 -4.99 -5.75
N HIS A 154 15.36 -4.55 -4.98
CA HIS A 154 15.60 -5.07 -3.64
C HIS A 154 15.15 -4.10 -2.53
N ILE A 155 14.95 -4.65 -1.34
CA ILE A 155 14.67 -3.90 -0.11
C ILE A 155 15.73 -4.18 0.98
N ALA A 156 16.96 -4.52 0.58
CA ALA A 156 18.01 -4.94 1.49
C ALA A 156 18.32 -3.89 2.57
N ASP A 157 18.21 -2.61 2.23
CA ASP A 157 18.41 -1.46 3.12
C ASP A 157 17.35 -1.31 4.20
N VAL A 158 16.13 -1.83 3.99
CA VAL A 158 15.01 -1.78 4.95
C VAL A 158 14.48 -3.16 5.34
N TYR A 159 15.09 -4.24 4.85
CA TYR A 159 14.61 -5.60 5.09
C TYR A 159 14.48 -5.92 6.58
N GLU A 160 15.47 -5.56 7.40
CA GLU A 160 15.42 -5.80 8.85
C GLU A 160 14.19 -5.13 9.49
N THR A 161 13.92 -3.87 9.14
CA THR A 161 12.73 -3.15 9.62
C THR A 161 11.45 -3.86 9.20
N VAL A 162 11.32 -4.21 7.92
CA VAL A 162 10.14 -4.91 7.39
C VAL A 162 9.92 -6.25 8.08
N ASN A 163 11.00 -7.02 8.27
CA ASN A 163 10.97 -8.34 8.90
C ASN A 163 10.49 -8.28 10.36
N LEU A 164 10.81 -7.21 11.08
CA LEU A 164 10.44 -7.03 12.49
C LEU A 164 9.06 -6.41 12.70
N LEU A 165 8.41 -5.86 11.67
CA LEU A 165 7.10 -5.20 11.81
C LEU A 165 5.93 -6.17 12.03
N GLY A 166 6.13 -7.47 11.77
CA GLY A 166 5.13 -8.48 12.06
C GLY A 166 4.17 -8.81 10.92
N PHE A 167 4.55 -8.60 9.67
CA PHE A 167 3.86 -9.18 8.51
C PHE A 167 3.88 -10.71 8.57
N ASP A 168 2.84 -11.37 8.07
CA ASP A 168 2.76 -12.83 8.06
C ASP A 168 3.58 -13.46 6.93
N GLY A 169 3.96 -12.67 5.94
CA GLY A 169 4.86 -13.02 4.86
C GLY A 169 5.48 -11.81 4.22
N ILE A 170 6.63 -12.00 3.58
CA ILE A 170 7.32 -10.98 2.79
C ILE A 170 7.61 -11.59 1.42
N GLY A 171 7.07 -10.97 0.36
CA GLY A 171 7.37 -11.28 -1.02
C GLY A 171 8.55 -10.43 -1.51
N LEU A 172 9.59 -11.06 -2.01
CA LEU A 172 10.80 -10.43 -2.48
C LEU A 172 10.97 -10.63 -3.99
N ASP A 173 11.46 -9.62 -4.68
CA ASP A 173 11.83 -9.72 -6.08
C ASP A 173 13.16 -10.48 -6.24
N LEU A 174 13.08 -11.67 -6.82
CA LEU A 174 14.25 -12.49 -7.14
C LEU A 174 14.63 -12.42 -8.62
N ASN A 175 14.11 -11.46 -9.36
CA ASN A 175 14.51 -11.17 -10.73
C ASN A 175 15.41 -9.93 -10.80
N GLU A 176 14.91 -8.78 -10.33
CA GLU A 176 15.60 -7.50 -10.39
C GLU A 176 16.50 -7.23 -9.16
N GLY A 177 16.18 -7.85 -8.01
CA GLY A 177 16.89 -7.61 -6.73
C GLY A 177 17.34 -8.89 -6.04
N LYS A 178 17.68 -9.95 -6.80
CA LYS A 178 17.90 -11.29 -6.25
C LYS A 178 19.02 -11.34 -5.22
N ASP A 179 20.20 -10.90 -5.60
CA ASP A 179 21.42 -11.13 -4.80
C ASP A 179 21.35 -10.32 -3.50
N GLU A 180 20.90 -9.07 -3.57
CA GLU A 180 20.74 -8.18 -2.41
C GLU A 180 19.62 -8.66 -1.48
N ASN A 181 18.50 -9.11 -2.03
CA ASN A 181 17.41 -9.65 -1.23
C ASN A 181 17.80 -10.95 -0.52
N LEU A 182 18.49 -11.86 -1.21
CA LEU A 182 18.98 -13.10 -0.60
C LEU A 182 20.04 -12.83 0.47
N ALA A 183 20.96 -11.91 0.23
CA ALA A 183 21.96 -11.50 1.22
C ALA A 183 21.30 -10.89 2.47
N ALA A 184 20.23 -10.10 2.30
CA ALA A 184 19.46 -9.55 3.41
C ALA A 184 18.76 -10.65 4.22
N VAL A 185 18.15 -11.64 3.56
CA VAL A 185 17.53 -12.80 4.22
C VAL A 185 18.58 -13.63 4.97
N GLU A 186 19.75 -13.86 4.37
CA GLU A 186 20.85 -14.59 5.03
C GLU A 186 21.35 -13.85 6.27
N LYS A 187 21.48 -12.53 6.18
CA LYS A 187 21.99 -11.70 7.28
C LYS A 187 21.04 -11.57 8.46
N TYR A 188 19.75 -11.34 8.17
CA TYR A 188 18.76 -11.00 9.20
C TYR A 188 17.79 -12.14 9.54
N GLY A 189 17.82 -13.21 8.74
CA GLY A 189 16.86 -14.32 8.88
C GLY A 189 15.44 -13.96 8.53
N VAL A 190 14.51 -14.83 8.89
CA VAL A 190 13.06 -14.60 8.84
C VAL A 190 12.57 -14.57 10.30
N ALA A 191 11.87 -13.51 10.69
CA ALA A 191 11.37 -13.37 12.05
C ALA A 191 10.44 -14.55 12.39
N GLU A 192 10.69 -15.19 13.51
CA GLU A 192 9.80 -16.20 14.08
C GLU A 192 8.50 -15.51 14.56
N LYS A 193 7.35 -16.17 14.35
CA LYS A 193 6.02 -15.65 14.69
C LYS A 193 5.31 -16.58 15.65
#